data_3953b06b3cadc1441f7fbd6684759798
#
_entry.id   3953b06b3cadc1441f7fbd6684759798
#
_cell.length_a   1.000
_cell.length_b   1.000
_cell.length_c   1.000
_cell.angle_alpha   90.00
_cell.angle_beta   90.00
_cell.angle_gamma   90.00
#
_symmetry.space_group_name_H-M   'P 1'
#
loop_
_entity.id
_entity.type
_entity.pdbx_description
1 polymer ?
#
loop_
_entity_poly.entity_id
_entity_poly.type
_entity_poly.pdbx_seq_one_letter_code
_entity_poly.pdbx_strand_id
1 'polypeptide(L)'
;MKIAISWNELPKYAAYPLAEIIKKNPEVEIVSIRSKLPIYNLEKILKKKIHWVKNKNLKWKYLNLEIPDIFFQAGWYKKSFSSLGLEVKNNGGKVVLLSDNPYKNTFRQLIGSIIFKFKYKDYFDAAWVPGKLGEKLMKYYGLPKKKLFKGLYCSNQNIFKQGKKISKRSKIFLFVGNLIKEKGFIELLSSFKFFLKTNNDWKLVIVGNGLLKKTIPKHRNIEYFSFKKPEEIAKLMQESRFLVLPSHSDHWPLVVNEATLCGCGLIVSNIVGSIPELSNNKNSIICKSASEKSLANALEKASRLSDQKLEKMFKESLKLSSKFTIFNCVKNYEDIVSSLKKIR
;
A
#
# COMPACT_ATOMS: atom_id res chain seq x y z
N MET A 1 -12.89 -0.20 -26.84
CA MET A 1 -11.90 -1.12 -26.23
C MET A 1 -12.39 -1.47 -24.84
N LYS A 2 -12.72 -2.72 -24.62
CA LYS A 2 -13.25 -3.23 -23.36
C LYS A 2 -12.12 -3.57 -22.40
N ILE A 3 -12.22 -3.12 -21.17
CA ILE A 3 -11.19 -3.35 -20.13
C ILE A 3 -11.86 -3.92 -18.89
N ALA A 4 -11.24 -4.90 -18.27
CA ALA A 4 -11.65 -5.38 -16.97
C ALA A 4 -10.48 -5.35 -15.99
N ILE A 5 -10.78 -5.04 -14.74
CA ILE A 5 -9.80 -5.00 -13.65
C ILE A 5 -10.28 -5.96 -12.55
N SER A 6 -9.46 -6.96 -12.22
CA SER A 6 -9.76 -7.83 -11.09
C SER A 6 -9.03 -7.39 -9.82
N TRP A 7 -9.61 -7.71 -8.66
CA TRP A 7 -8.99 -7.49 -7.36
C TRP A 7 -9.30 -8.63 -6.41
N ASN A 8 -8.29 -9.07 -5.66
CA ASN A 8 -8.52 -10.02 -4.60
C ASN A 8 -8.93 -9.26 -3.34
N GLU A 9 -10.21 -9.42 -2.93
CA GLU A 9 -10.75 -8.72 -1.76
C GLU A 9 -10.57 -7.20 -1.87
N LEU A 10 -11.25 -6.58 -2.85
CA LEU A 10 -11.12 -5.15 -3.15
C LEU A 10 -11.24 -4.28 -1.89
N PRO A 11 -10.18 -3.59 -1.47
CA PRO A 11 -10.21 -2.75 -0.29
C PRO A 11 -10.68 -1.33 -0.64
N LYS A 12 -11.18 -0.61 0.36
CA LYS A 12 -11.71 0.75 0.17
C LYS A 12 -10.69 1.72 -0.44
N TYR A 13 -9.41 1.61 -0.08
CA TYR A 13 -8.39 2.50 -0.62
C TYR A 13 -8.16 2.32 -2.14
N ALA A 14 -8.32 1.10 -2.65
CA ALA A 14 -8.20 0.84 -4.08
C ALA A 14 -9.45 1.30 -4.86
N ALA A 15 -10.60 1.42 -4.20
CA ALA A 15 -11.82 1.90 -4.84
C ALA A 15 -11.70 3.38 -5.30
N TYR A 16 -10.94 4.22 -4.62
CA TYR A 16 -10.79 5.63 -5.01
C TYR A 16 -10.07 5.82 -6.36
N PRO A 17 -8.87 5.27 -6.60
CA PRO A 17 -8.25 5.37 -7.93
C PRO A 17 -9.05 4.64 -9.01
N LEU A 18 -9.70 3.51 -8.69
CA LEU A 18 -10.57 2.82 -9.64
C LEU A 18 -11.79 3.66 -10.01
N ALA A 19 -12.37 4.41 -9.09
CA ALA A 19 -13.46 5.32 -9.38
C ALA A 19 -13.06 6.42 -10.39
N GLU A 20 -11.85 6.98 -10.26
CA GLU A 20 -11.35 7.96 -11.23
C GLU A 20 -11.01 7.32 -12.59
N ILE A 21 -10.53 6.07 -12.61
CA ILE A 21 -10.35 5.30 -13.85
C ILE A 21 -11.71 5.09 -14.55
N ILE A 22 -12.74 4.64 -13.80
CA ILE A 22 -14.09 4.41 -14.32
C ILE A 22 -14.70 5.72 -14.84
N LYS A 23 -14.51 6.84 -14.14
CA LYS A 23 -15.00 8.14 -14.58
C LYS A 23 -14.44 8.56 -15.95
N LYS A 24 -13.17 8.22 -16.23
CA LYS A 24 -12.52 8.48 -17.53
C LYS A 24 -12.86 7.42 -18.59
N ASN A 25 -13.11 6.21 -18.17
CA ASN A 25 -13.48 5.09 -19.02
C ASN A 25 -14.64 4.28 -18.40
N PRO A 26 -15.90 4.69 -18.65
CA PRO A 26 -17.09 4.04 -18.06
C PRO A 26 -17.26 2.55 -18.43
N GLU A 27 -16.63 2.11 -19.52
CA GLU A 27 -16.67 0.71 -19.98
C GLU A 27 -15.77 -0.23 -19.16
N VAL A 28 -14.99 0.29 -18.20
CA VAL A 28 -14.14 -0.56 -17.34
C VAL A 28 -15.01 -1.38 -16.40
N GLU A 29 -14.86 -2.71 -16.45
CA GLU A 29 -15.56 -3.63 -15.57
C GLU A 29 -14.70 -4.05 -14.37
N ILE A 30 -15.30 -4.21 -13.20
CA ILE A 30 -14.61 -4.59 -11.96
C ILE A 30 -15.05 -5.99 -11.53
N VAL A 31 -14.06 -6.89 -11.40
CA VAL A 31 -14.27 -8.28 -10.95
C VAL A 31 -13.54 -8.47 -9.62
N SER A 32 -14.20 -8.94 -8.58
CA SER A 32 -13.54 -9.12 -7.28
C SER A 32 -14.00 -10.38 -6.55
N ILE A 33 -13.09 -10.99 -5.79
CA ILE A 33 -13.44 -11.98 -4.77
C ILE A 33 -13.92 -11.23 -3.53
N ARG A 34 -15.01 -11.69 -2.88
CA ARG A 34 -15.51 -11.06 -1.64
C ARG A 34 -14.50 -11.22 -0.51
N SER A 35 -14.28 -10.14 0.24
CA SER A 35 -13.56 -10.19 1.51
C SER A 35 -14.37 -10.97 2.55
N LYS A 36 -13.67 -11.65 3.46
CA LYS A 36 -14.28 -12.25 4.65
C LYS A 36 -14.84 -11.18 5.60
N LEU A 37 -14.23 -10.01 5.64
CA LEU A 37 -14.71 -8.85 6.40
C LEU A 37 -15.60 -8.00 5.48
N PRO A 38 -16.78 -7.58 5.92
CA PRO A 38 -17.67 -6.76 5.11
C PRO A 38 -17.03 -5.39 4.89
N ILE A 39 -16.84 -5.02 3.63
CA ILE A 39 -16.42 -3.67 3.24
C ILE A 39 -17.63 -3.01 2.61
N TYR A 40 -18.19 -2.05 3.33
CA TYR A 40 -19.40 -1.35 2.91
C TYR A 40 -19.10 -0.23 1.90
N ASN A 41 -20.08 0.05 1.05
CA ASN A 41 -20.10 1.20 0.14
C ASN A 41 -19.07 1.21 -1.00
N LEU A 42 -18.45 0.07 -1.38
CA LEU A 42 -17.50 0.04 -2.50
C LEU A 42 -18.17 0.46 -3.82
N GLU A 43 -19.33 -0.13 -4.16
CA GLU A 43 -20.06 0.20 -5.38
C GLU A 43 -20.57 1.66 -5.40
N LYS A 44 -20.89 2.23 -4.22
CA LYS A 44 -21.20 3.66 -4.08
C LYS A 44 -19.98 4.54 -4.40
N ILE A 45 -18.78 4.16 -3.98
CA ILE A 45 -17.54 4.87 -4.27
C ILE A 45 -17.22 4.75 -5.76
N LEU A 46 -17.31 3.55 -6.32
CA LEU A 46 -17.02 3.27 -7.73
C LEU A 46 -18.08 3.85 -8.67
N LYS A 47 -19.30 4.09 -8.18
CA LYS A 47 -20.51 4.37 -8.99
C LYS A 47 -20.71 3.32 -10.07
N LYS A 48 -20.32 2.07 -9.79
CA LYS A 48 -20.39 0.94 -10.69
C LYS A 48 -20.57 -0.36 -9.89
N LYS A 49 -21.28 -1.32 -10.48
CA LYS A 49 -21.45 -2.68 -9.95
C LYS A 49 -20.11 -3.42 -9.92
N ILE A 50 -19.89 -4.22 -8.89
CA ILE A 50 -18.77 -5.15 -8.80
C ILE A 50 -19.26 -6.56 -9.13
N HIS A 51 -18.59 -7.23 -10.08
CA HIS A 51 -18.86 -8.63 -10.39
C HIS A 51 -18.15 -9.51 -9.36
N TRP A 52 -18.90 -9.91 -8.33
CA TRP A 52 -18.39 -10.73 -7.24
C TRP A 52 -18.25 -12.19 -7.65
N VAL A 53 -17.06 -12.75 -7.51
CA VAL A 53 -16.74 -14.11 -7.92
C VAL A 53 -16.19 -14.96 -6.77
N LYS A 54 -16.35 -16.29 -6.91
CA LYS A 54 -15.68 -17.29 -6.06
C LYS A 54 -14.36 -17.71 -6.72
N ASN A 55 -13.38 -18.17 -5.92
CA ASN A 55 -12.10 -18.65 -6.45
C ASN A 55 -12.22 -20.07 -7.07
N LYS A 56 -12.89 -20.16 -8.21
CA LYS A 56 -13.06 -21.38 -9.03
C LYS A 56 -12.88 -21.03 -10.51
N ASN A 57 -12.73 -22.03 -11.38
CA ASN A 57 -12.67 -21.78 -12.82
C ASN A 57 -13.95 -21.08 -13.28
N LEU A 58 -13.78 -20.04 -14.09
CA LEU A 58 -14.83 -19.12 -14.48
C LEU A 58 -14.62 -18.69 -15.95
N LYS A 59 -15.71 -18.39 -16.65
CA LYS A 59 -15.71 -17.79 -18.00
C LYS A 59 -16.43 -16.47 -17.98
N TRP A 60 -16.06 -15.55 -18.88
CA TRP A 60 -16.67 -14.22 -18.99
C TRP A 60 -18.19 -14.28 -19.20
N LYS A 61 -18.68 -15.24 -20.00
CA LYS A 61 -20.11 -15.44 -20.23
C LYS A 61 -20.93 -15.68 -18.94
N TYR A 62 -20.34 -16.27 -17.90
CA TYR A 62 -21.03 -16.50 -16.62
C TYR A 62 -21.15 -15.24 -15.77
N LEU A 63 -20.47 -14.17 -16.15
CA LEU A 63 -20.58 -12.84 -15.56
C LEU A 63 -21.54 -11.94 -16.36
N ASN A 64 -22.10 -12.43 -17.46
CA ASN A 64 -22.83 -11.64 -18.46
C ASN A 64 -21.99 -10.48 -18.99
N LEU A 65 -20.69 -10.73 -19.19
CA LEU A 65 -19.73 -9.79 -19.74
C LEU A 65 -19.11 -10.35 -21.01
N GLU A 66 -18.82 -9.45 -21.93
CA GLU A 66 -18.00 -9.78 -23.09
C GLU A 66 -16.52 -9.95 -22.66
N ILE A 67 -15.77 -10.74 -23.45
CA ILE A 67 -14.34 -10.91 -23.24
C ILE A 67 -13.65 -9.57 -23.45
N PRO A 68 -12.89 -9.02 -22.46
CA PRO A 68 -12.25 -7.73 -22.61
C PRO A 68 -11.00 -7.80 -23.50
N ASP A 69 -10.69 -6.70 -24.18
CA ASP A 69 -9.43 -6.52 -24.93
C ASP A 69 -8.21 -6.51 -24.01
N ILE A 70 -8.38 -5.93 -22.80
CA ILE A 70 -7.31 -5.87 -21.77
C ILE A 70 -7.89 -6.29 -20.42
N PHE A 71 -7.22 -7.24 -19.78
CA PHE A 71 -7.56 -7.69 -18.44
C PHE A 71 -6.43 -7.43 -17.44
N PHE A 72 -6.68 -6.60 -16.43
CA PHE A 72 -5.80 -6.39 -15.29
C PHE A 72 -6.07 -7.50 -14.26
N GLN A 73 -5.17 -8.47 -14.16
CA GLN A 73 -5.33 -9.67 -13.37
C GLN A 73 -4.63 -9.56 -12.01
N ALA A 74 -5.38 -9.68 -10.91
CA ALA A 74 -4.84 -9.67 -9.55
C ALA A 74 -4.14 -10.99 -9.21
N GLY A 75 -2.82 -10.97 -9.22
CA GLY A 75 -1.99 -12.15 -8.97
C GLY A 75 -2.07 -13.20 -10.08
N TRP A 76 -1.35 -14.29 -9.91
CA TRP A 76 -1.24 -15.38 -10.90
C TRP A 76 -1.65 -16.76 -10.35
N TYR A 77 -2.19 -16.82 -9.13
CA TYR A 77 -2.52 -18.07 -8.42
C TYR A 77 -4.03 -18.28 -8.17
N LYS A 78 -4.87 -17.27 -8.40
CA LYS A 78 -6.32 -17.38 -8.21
C LYS A 78 -6.97 -18.00 -9.44
N LYS A 79 -7.63 -19.18 -9.26
CA LYS A 79 -8.23 -19.96 -10.35
C LYS A 79 -9.21 -19.12 -11.19
N SER A 80 -10.08 -18.34 -10.56
CA SER A 80 -11.03 -17.48 -11.25
C SER A 80 -10.34 -16.46 -12.16
N PHE A 81 -9.33 -15.76 -11.66
CA PHE A 81 -8.66 -14.73 -12.46
C PHE A 81 -7.78 -15.36 -13.55
N SER A 82 -7.11 -16.48 -13.24
CA SER A 82 -6.30 -17.20 -14.26
C SER A 82 -7.15 -17.79 -15.38
N SER A 83 -8.36 -18.31 -15.09
CA SER A 83 -9.26 -18.81 -16.14
C SER A 83 -9.86 -17.69 -17.00
N LEU A 84 -10.23 -16.56 -16.39
CA LEU A 84 -10.69 -15.38 -17.13
C LEU A 84 -9.58 -14.80 -18.02
N GLY A 85 -8.35 -14.68 -17.49
CA GLY A 85 -7.21 -14.19 -18.25
C GLY A 85 -6.78 -15.12 -19.39
N LEU A 86 -6.89 -16.43 -19.21
CA LEU A 86 -6.63 -17.40 -20.28
C LEU A 86 -7.65 -17.25 -21.43
N GLU A 87 -8.92 -17.02 -21.12
CA GLU A 87 -9.94 -16.76 -22.13
C GLU A 87 -9.64 -15.46 -22.90
N VAL A 88 -9.16 -14.41 -22.22
CA VAL A 88 -8.69 -13.17 -22.86
C VAL A 88 -7.51 -13.45 -23.81
N LYS A 89 -6.51 -14.20 -23.38
CA LYS A 89 -5.35 -14.54 -24.24
C LYS A 89 -5.76 -15.35 -25.46
N ASN A 90 -6.64 -16.34 -25.28
CA ASN A 90 -7.12 -17.19 -26.39
C ASN A 90 -7.92 -16.41 -27.43
N ASN A 91 -8.45 -15.24 -27.06
CA ASN A 91 -9.17 -14.33 -27.97
C ASN A 91 -8.27 -13.14 -28.44
N GLY A 92 -6.94 -13.26 -28.34
CA GLY A 92 -5.99 -12.24 -28.81
C GLY A 92 -5.86 -11.01 -27.91
N GLY A 93 -6.54 -11.00 -26.76
CA GLY A 93 -6.46 -9.90 -25.78
C GLY A 93 -5.15 -9.89 -24.99
N LYS A 94 -4.98 -8.85 -24.18
CA LYS A 94 -3.79 -8.60 -23.36
C LYS A 94 -4.07 -8.79 -21.87
N VAL A 95 -3.11 -9.35 -21.12
CA VAL A 95 -3.24 -9.57 -19.68
C VAL A 95 -2.13 -8.83 -18.94
N VAL A 96 -2.52 -7.95 -18.01
CA VAL A 96 -1.63 -7.18 -17.14
C VAL A 96 -1.64 -7.76 -15.74
N LEU A 97 -0.49 -8.18 -15.22
CA LEU A 97 -0.37 -8.69 -13.86
C LEU A 97 -0.41 -7.54 -12.84
N LEU A 98 -1.33 -7.57 -11.89
CA LEU A 98 -1.27 -6.76 -10.67
C LEU A 98 -0.58 -7.58 -9.57
N SER A 99 0.56 -7.10 -9.05
CA SER A 99 1.31 -7.81 -8.01
C SER A 99 1.90 -6.84 -6.99
N ASP A 100 1.63 -7.08 -5.71
CA ASP A 100 2.12 -6.27 -4.59
C ASP A 100 3.27 -6.93 -3.81
N ASN A 101 3.70 -8.12 -4.22
CA ASN A 101 4.79 -8.83 -3.54
C ASN A 101 6.14 -8.12 -3.77
N PRO A 102 6.88 -7.78 -2.70
CA PRO A 102 8.23 -7.25 -2.81
C PRO A 102 9.25 -8.36 -3.03
N TYR A 103 10.37 -8.04 -3.66
CA TYR A 103 11.53 -8.94 -3.69
C TYR A 103 12.13 -9.10 -2.30
N LYS A 104 12.26 -10.33 -1.82
CA LYS A 104 12.78 -10.69 -0.48
C LYS A 104 13.94 -11.70 -0.51
N ASN A 105 14.33 -12.15 -1.70
CA ASN A 105 15.38 -13.18 -1.90
C ASN A 105 15.12 -14.47 -1.10
N THR A 106 13.89 -14.98 -1.13
CA THR A 106 13.50 -16.20 -0.42
C THR A 106 13.50 -17.41 -1.35
N PHE A 107 13.68 -18.62 -0.78
CA PHE A 107 13.57 -19.88 -1.51
C PHE A 107 12.22 -20.02 -2.23
N ARG A 108 11.13 -19.56 -1.60
CA ARG A 108 9.81 -19.51 -2.23
C ARG A 108 9.80 -18.65 -3.51
N GLN A 109 10.53 -17.53 -3.52
CA GLN A 109 10.64 -16.69 -4.71
C GLN A 109 11.54 -17.31 -5.78
N LEU A 110 12.53 -18.11 -5.40
CA LEU A 110 13.33 -18.90 -6.35
C LEU A 110 12.44 -19.90 -7.10
N ILE A 111 11.67 -20.72 -6.38
CA ILE A 111 10.73 -21.67 -6.99
C ILE A 111 9.69 -20.91 -7.85
N GLY A 112 9.14 -19.81 -7.31
CA GLY A 112 8.21 -18.94 -8.04
C GLY A 112 8.80 -18.40 -9.34
N SER A 113 10.09 -18.05 -9.37
CA SER A 113 10.80 -17.58 -10.56
C SER A 113 10.86 -18.66 -11.65
N ILE A 114 11.15 -19.91 -11.28
CA ILE A 114 11.19 -21.04 -12.22
C ILE A 114 9.80 -21.23 -12.84
N ILE A 115 8.77 -21.38 -11.99
CA ILE A 115 7.39 -21.56 -12.47
C ILE A 115 6.96 -20.40 -13.37
N PHE A 116 7.27 -19.15 -12.97
CA PHE A 116 6.85 -17.98 -13.71
C PHE A 116 7.53 -17.90 -15.08
N LYS A 117 8.83 -18.19 -15.17
CA LYS A 117 9.57 -18.19 -16.43
C LYS A 117 9.02 -19.19 -17.44
N PHE A 118 8.64 -20.39 -16.99
CA PHE A 118 8.14 -21.43 -17.89
C PHE A 118 6.65 -21.27 -18.23
N LYS A 119 5.83 -20.79 -17.30
CA LYS A 119 4.37 -20.79 -17.46
C LYS A 119 3.77 -19.42 -17.75
N TYR A 120 4.36 -18.33 -17.27
CA TYR A 120 3.71 -17.01 -17.22
C TYR A 120 4.47 -15.90 -17.92
N LYS A 121 5.73 -16.12 -18.33
CA LYS A 121 6.56 -15.09 -18.99
C LYS A 121 5.89 -14.50 -20.23
N ASP A 122 5.29 -15.35 -21.08
CA ASP A 122 4.62 -14.95 -22.31
C ASP A 122 3.11 -14.76 -22.15
N TYR A 123 2.57 -15.22 -21.02
CA TYR A 123 1.17 -15.02 -20.66
C TYR A 123 0.88 -13.57 -20.27
N PHE A 124 1.76 -12.93 -19.50
CA PHE A 124 1.58 -11.54 -19.10
C PHE A 124 2.25 -10.58 -20.09
N ASP A 125 1.44 -9.67 -20.64
CA ASP A 125 1.90 -8.63 -21.57
C ASP A 125 2.57 -7.46 -20.84
N ALA A 126 2.16 -7.20 -19.57
CA ALA A 126 2.75 -6.21 -18.66
C ALA A 126 2.56 -6.63 -17.20
N ALA A 127 3.27 -5.96 -16.29
CA ALA A 127 3.03 -6.05 -14.85
C ALA A 127 2.98 -4.65 -14.24
N TRP A 128 1.99 -4.41 -13.37
CA TRP A 128 1.82 -3.19 -12.61
C TRP A 128 2.06 -3.49 -11.12
N VAL A 129 3.06 -2.86 -10.55
CA VAL A 129 3.56 -3.13 -9.19
C VAL A 129 3.60 -1.85 -8.35
N PRO A 130 3.61 -1.93 -7.01
CA PRO A 130 3.66 -0.74 -6.17
C PRO A 130 4.91 0.10 -6.38
N GLY A 131 6.10 -0.52 -6.40
CA GLY A 131 7.37 0.20 -6.44
C GLY A 131 8.57 -0.67 -6.85
N LYS A 132 9.77 -0.20 -6.53
CA LYS A 132 11.07 -0.80 -6.95
C LYS A 132 11.24 -2.25 -6.49
N LEU A 133 10.78 -2.62 -5.29
CA LEU A 133 10.89 -3.99 -4.81
C LEU A 133 9.99 -4.96 -5.60
N GLY A 134 8.78 -4.51 -5.99
CA GLY A 134 7.92 -5.26 -6.91
C GLY A 134 8.52 -5.35 -8.32
N GLU A 135 9.06 -4.24 -8.83
CA GLU A 135 9.79 -4.22 -10.12
C GLU A 135 10.96 -5.19 -10.10
N LYS A 136 11.77 -5.21 -9.02
CA LYS A 136 12.89 -6.13 -8.84
C LYS A 136 12.42 -7.59 -8.86
N LEU A 137 11.29 -7.90 -8.20
CA LEU A 137 10.72 -9.24 -8.21
C LEU A 137 10.29 -9.67 -9.62
N MET A 138 9.60 -8.80 -10.36
CA MET A 138 9.16 -9.13 -11.71
C MET A 138 10.33 -9.30 -12.69
N LYS A 139 11.40 -8.52 -12.56
CA LYS A 139 12.65 -8.74 -13.30
C LYS A 139 13.29 -10.08 -12.96
N TYR A 140 13.33 -10.43 -11.68
CA TYR A 140 13.82 -11.72 -11.22
C TYR A 140 12.99 -12.90 -11.76
N TYR A 141 11.68 -12.68 -11.95
CA TYR A 141 10.78 -13.64 -12.61
C TYR A 141 10.91 -13.66 -14.14
N GLY A 142 11.72 -12.79 -14.73
CA GLY A 142 12.05 -12.78 -16.15
C GLY A 142 11.23 -11.83 -17.02
N LEU A 143 10.42 -10.95 -16.45
CA LEU A 143 9.75 -9.91 -17.24
C LEU A 143 10.73 -8.79 -17.61
N PRO A 144 10.80 -8.40 -18.91
CA PRO A 144 11.67 -7.32 -19.34
C PRO A 144 11.20 -5.96 -18.83
N LYS A 145 12.16 -5.03 -18.60
CA LYS A 145 11.87 -3.69 -18.02
C LYS A 145 10.75 -2.94 -18.75
N LYS A 146 10.68 -3.05 -20.09
CA LYS A 146 9.64 -2.39 -20.90
C LYS A 146 8.21 -2.83 -20.63
N LYS A 147 8.00 -4.00 -19.97
CA LYS A 147 6.71 -4.52 -19.54
C LYS A 147 6.38 -4.16 -18.09
N LEU A 148 7.22 -3.41 -17.37
CA LEU A 148 7.09 -3.16 -15.93
C LEU A 148 6.69 -1.72 -15.65
N PHE A 149 5.56 -1.56 -14.95
CA PHE A 149 4.99 -0.28 -14.54
C PHE A 149 4.89 -0.23 -13.02
N LYS A 150 5.13 0.96 -12.44
CA LYS A 150 5.07 1.20 -10.99
C LYS A 150 3.87 2.07 -10.62
N GLY A 151 3.60 2.20 -9.31
CA GLY A 151 2.55 3.07 -8.80
C GLY A 151 1.16 2.43 -8.79
N LEU A 152 1.09 1.10 -8.58
CA LEU A 152 -0.17 0.37 -8.39
C LEU A 152 -0.96 0.91 -7.20
N TYR A 153 -0.26 1.31 -6.13
CA TYR A 153 -0.87 1.81 -4.90
C TYR A 153 -0.64 3.29 -4.72
N CYS A 154 -1.66 3.97 -4.23
CA CYS A 154 -1.63 5.38 -3.89
C CYS A 154 -2.61 5.67 -2.74
N SER A 155 -2.43 6.81 -2.08
CA SER A 155 -3.38 7.31 -1.10
C SER A 155 -4.16 8.50 -1.66
N ASN A 156 -5.34 8.77 -1.09
CA ASN A 156 -6.20 9.85 -1.52
C ASN A 156 -5.68 11.20 -1.01
N GLN A 157 -5.02 11.96 -1.89
CA GLN A 157 -4.45 13.27 -1.58
C GLN A 157 -5.49 14.35 -1.22
N ASN A 158 -6.78 14.12 -1.51
CA ASN A 158 -7.84 15.04 -1.10
C ASN A 158 -8.21 14.86 0.37
N ILE A 159 -7.96 13.67 0.94
CA ILE A 159 -8.14 13.35 2.36
C ILE A 159 -6.83 13.59 3.10
N PHE A 160 -5.75 12.90 2.67
CA PHE A 160 -4.43 13.00 3.26
C PHE A 160 -3.66 14.12 2.58
N LYS A 161 -3.75 15.30 3.12
CA LYS A 161 -3.12 16.51 2.60
C LYS A 161 -2.20 17.14 3.63
N GLN A 162 -1.31 17.96 3.17
CA GLN A 162 -0.35 18.70 3.99
C GLN A 162 -0.99 19.32 5.24
N GLY A 163 -0.39 19.04 6.40
CA GLY A 163 -0.70 19.68 7.68
C GLY A 163 0.19 20.87 7.97
N LYS A 164 0.18 21.34 9.23
CA LYS A 164 1.13 22.34 9.74
C LYS A 164 2.57 21.83 9.57
N LYS A 165 3.54 22.77 9.55
CA LYS A 165 4.96 22.45 9.63
C LYS A 165 5.24 21.54 10.82
N ILE A 166 6.07 20.53 10.65
CA ILE A 166 6.27 19.46 11.63
C ILE A 166 6.80 19.99 12.98
N SER A 167 7.62 21.03 12.98
CA SER A 167 8.12 21.72 14.18
C SER A 167 7.01 22.37 15.02
N LYS A 168 5.89 22.75 14.38
CA LYS A 168 4.71 23.36 15.03
C LYS A 168 3.65 22.35 15.46
N ARG A 169 3.90 21.04 15.29
CA ARG A 169 2.99 19.97 15.69
C ARG A 169 3.26 19.51 17.11
N SER A 170 2.26 18.89 17.70
CA SER A 170 2.39 18.23 19.00
C SER A 170 3.46 17.13 18.96
N LYS A 171 4.15 16.91 20.07
CA LYS A 171 5.14 15.85 20.25
C LYS A 171 4.45 14.49 20.33
N ILE A 172 3.95 14.01 19.18
CA ILE A 172 3.18 12.77 19.04
C ILE A 172 3.92 11.82 18.12
N PHE A 173 4.11 10.59 18.60
CA PHE A 173 4.34 9.40 17.80
C PHE A 173 2.97 8.78 17.50
N LEU A 174 2.63 8.64 16.23
CA LEU A 174 1.37 8.06 15.78
C LEU A 174 1.60 6.65 15.22
N PHE A 175 0.84 5.69 15.71
CA PHE A 175 0.73 4.35 15.12
C PHE A 175 -0.67 4.18 14.55
N VAL A 176 -0.77 3.77 13.28
CA VAL A 176 -2.03 3.43 12.62
C VAL A 176 -1.90 2.07 11.95
N GLY A 177 -2.68 1.09 12.38
CA GLY A 177 -2.64 -0.26 11.81
C GLY A 177 -3.27 -1.32 12.70
N ASN A 178 -3.27 -2.56 12.21
CA ASN A 178 -3.73 -3.70 12.99
C ASN A 178 -2.82 -3.94 14.21
N LEU A 179 -3.42 -4.15 15.38
CA LEU A 179 -2.71 -4.43 16.62
C LEU A 179 -2.34 -5.91 16.68
N ILE A 180 -1.33 -6.30 15.91
CA ILE A 180 -0.83 -7.67 15.75
C ILE A 180 0.70 -7.68 15.80
N LYS A 181 1.27 -8.86 16.02
CA LYS A 181 2.72 -9.06 16.18
C LYS A 181 3.51 -8.63 14.94
N GLU A 182 2.97 -8.93 13.75
CA GLU A 182 3.58 -8.61 12.46
C GLU A 182 3.75 -7.09 12.23
N LYS A 183 3.01 -6.26 12.95
CA LYS A 183 3.16 -4.80 12.90
C LYS A 183 4.16 -4.23 13.92
N GLY A 184 4.84 -5.11 14.67
CA GLY A 184 5.83 -4.70 15.67
C GLY A 184 5.21 -3.96 16.86
N PHE A 185 3.92 -4.29 17.17
CA PHE A 185 3.16 -3.53 18.16
C PHE A 185 3.65 -3.75 19.60
N ILE A 186 4.12 -4.95 19.92
CA ILE A 186 4.73 -5.27 21.24
C ILE A 186 6.00 -4.44 21.44
N GLU A 187 6.88 -4.45 20.43
CA GLU A 187 8.13 -3.71 20.43
C GLU A 187 7.89 -2.20 20.57
N LEU A 188 6.82 -1.70 19.94
CA LEU A 188 6.43 -0.29 20.06
C LEU A 188 6.06 0.07 21.49
N LEU A 189 5.20 -0.71 22.14
CA LEU A 189 4.79 -0.45 23.53
C LEU A 189 5.97 -0.53 24.49
N SER A 190 6.80 -1.56 24.35
CA SER A 190 8.00 -1.76 25.19
C SER A 190 9.01 -0.62 25.02
N SER A 191 9.32 -0.26 23.76
CA SER A 191 10.24 0.84 23.44
C SER A 191 9.72 2.20 23.91
N PHE A 192 8.43 2.46 23.78
CA PHE A 192 7.83 3.71 24.23
C PHE A 192 7.80 3.82 25.76
N LYS A 193 7.51 2.72 26.47
CA LYS A 193 7.62 2.68 27.94
C LYS A 193 9.03 3.04 28.41
N PHE A 194 10.05 2.52 27.73
CA PHE A 194 11.44 2.85 28.05
C PHE A 194 11.75 4.32 27.75
N PHE A 195 11.31 4.82 26.58
CA PHE A 195 11.48 6.20 26.14
C PHE A 195 10.86 7.22 27.12
N LEU A 196 9.72 6.91 27.71
CA LEU A 196 9.04 7.79 28.67
C LEU A 196 9.81 8.07 29.96
N LYS A 197 10.83 7.26 30.31
CA LYS A 197 11.65 7.51 31.48
C LYS A 197 12.39 8.84 31.43
N THR A 198 12.70 9.32 30.22
CA THR A 198 13.46 10.56 30.00
C THR A 198 12.70 11.59 29.16
N ASN A 199 11.56 11.27 28.58
CA ASN A 199 10.82 12.10 27.61
C ASN A 199 9.31 12.12 27.91
N ASN A 200 8.92 12.66 29.05
CA ASN A 200 7.54 12.63 29.55
C ASN A 200 6.58 13.62 28.86
N ASP A 201 7.06 14.46 27.98
CA ASP A 201 6.29 15.45 27.19
C ASP A 201 5.85 14.92 25.80
N TRP A 202 6.21 13.69 25.47
CA TRP A 202 5.80 13.00 24.25
C TRP A 202 4.57 12.12 24.51
N LYS A 203 3.72 11.99 23.48
CA LYS A 203 2.57 11.06 23.48
C LYS A 203 2.72 10.00 22.40
N LEU A 204 2.18 8.81 22.69
CA LEU A 204 1.92 7.77 21.71
C LEU A 204 0.42 7.72 21.45
N VAL A 205 0.01 8.02 20.22
CA VAL A 205 -1.38 7.87 19.76
C VAL A 205 -1.47 6.60 18.91
N ILE A 206 -2.39 5.72 19.29
CA ILE A 206 -2.59 4.41 18.66
C ILE A 206 -3.97 4.38 18.03
N VAL A 207 -4.04 4.10 16.72
CA VAL A 207 -5.29 3.90 15.99
C VAL A 207 -5.31 2.52 15.36
N GLY A 208 -6.29 1.71 15.71
CA GLY A 208 -6.45 0.38 15.12
C GLY A 208 -7.12 -0.63 16.02
N ASN A 209 -7.26 -1.86 15.53
CA ASN A 209 -7.82 -2.97 16.30
C ASN A 209 -7.01 -4.24 16.06
N GLY A 210 -7.14 -5.23 16.93
CA GLY A 210 -6.46 -6.52 16.80
C GLY A 210 -6.30 -7.25 18.13
N LEU A 211 -5.70 -8.43 18.06
CA LEU A 211 -5.54 -9.33 19.21
C LEU A 211 -4.75 -8.71 20.36
N LEU A 212 -3.84 -7.79 20.04
CA LEU A 212 -2.97 -7.14 21.03
C LEU A 212 -3.57 -5.87 21.66
N LYS A 213 -4.84 -5.54 21.37
CA LYS A 213 -5.52 -4.41 22.01
C LYS A 213 -5.42 -4.45 23.55
N LYS A 214 -5.55 -5.64 24.12
CA LYS A 214 -5.51 -5.83 25.59
C LYS A 214 -4.14 -5.54 26.23
N THR A 215 -3.08 -5.44 25.43
CA THR A 215 -1.71 -5.13 25.93
C THR A 215 -1.43 -3.64 26.07
N ILE A 216 -2.36 -2.77 25.62
CA ILE A 216 -2.20 -1.33 25.73
C ILE A 216 -2.28 -0.92 27.20
N PRO A 217 -1.23 -0.34 27.79
CA PRO A 217 -1.26 0.06 29.20
C PRO A 217 -2.09 1.34 29.36
N LYS A 218 -2.75 1.47 30.51
CA LYS A 218 -3.35 2.74 30.92
C LYS A 218 -2.22 3.70 31.35
N HIS A 219 -1.97 4.75 30.57
CA HIS A 219 -0.94 5.74 30.85
C HIS A 219 -1.33 7.11 30.26
N ARG A 220 -1.04 8.20 30.98
CA ARG A 220 -1.40 9.57 30.53
C ARG A 220 -0.81 10.00 29.18
N ASN A 221 0.31 9.38 28.78
CA ASN A 221 0.99 9.65 27.52
C ASN A 221 0.61 8.65 26.39
N ILE A 222 -0.35 7.75 26.63
CA ILE A 222 -0.83 6.78 25.63
C ILE A 222 -2.32 7.03 25.40
N GLU A 223 -2.66 7.34 24.16
CA GLU A 223 -4.03 7.56 23.71
C GLU A 223 -4.40 6.49 22.68
N TYR A 224 -5.57 5.89 22.82
CA TYR A 224 -5.99 4.76 21.98
C TYR A 224 -7.38 5.00 21.38
N PHE A 225 -7.48 4.71 20.06
CA PHE A 225 -8.72 4.68 19.30
C PHE A 225 -8.86 3.35 18.56
N SER A 226 -9.98 2.65 18.72
CA SER A 226 -10.23 1.35 18.05
C SER A 226 -10.40 1.49 16.54
N PHE A 227 -11.10 2.53 16.09
CA PHE A 227 -11.36 2.83 14.69
C PHE A 227 -11.48 4.35 14.51
N LYS A 228 -10.99 4.82 13.37
CA LYS A 228 -11.14 6.20 12.91
C LYS A 228 -11.42 6.21 11.41
N LYS A 229 -12.24 7.14 10.96
CA LYS A 229 -12.45 7.40 9.53
C LYS A 229 -11.17 7.97 8.90
N PRO A 230 -10.95 7.81 7.59
CA PRO A 230 -9.76 8.35 6.93
C PRO A 230 -9.50 9.83 7.20
N GLU A 231 -10.56 10.64 7.26
CA GLU A 231 -10.48 12.07 7.53
C GLU A 231 -10.00 12.39 8.95
N GLU A 232 -10.38 11.56 9.94
CA GLU A 232 -9.92 11.66 11.32
C GLU A 232 -8.46 11.22 11.45
N ILE A 233 -8.07 10.15 10.73
CA ILE A 233 -6.67 9.70 10.67
C ILE A 233 -5.80 10.78 10.04
N ALA A 234 -6.26 11.42 8.97
CA ALA A 234 -5.55 12.53 8.34
C ALA A 234 -5.33 13.69 9.31
N LYS A 235 -6.33 14.06 10.13
CA LYS A 235 -6.17 15.08 11.19
C LYS A 235 -5.11 14.68 12.20
N LEU A 236 -5.14 13.45 12.70
CA LEU A 236 -4.12 12.95 13.62
C LEU A 236 -2.72 12.99 12.99
N MET A 237 -2.57 12.61 11.71
CA MET A 237 -1.30 12.72 10.98
C MET A 237 -0.83 14.17 10.84
N GLN A 238 -1.75 15.11 10.58
CA GLN A 238 -1.45 16.54 10.45
C GLN A 238 -1.00 17.18 11.77
N GLU A 239 -1.38 16.61 12.91
CA GLU A 239 -1.03 17.05 14.25
C GLU A 239 0.18 16.34 14.84
N SER A 240 0.52 15.14 14.34
CA SER A 240 1.63 14.32 14.83
C SER A 240 2.95 14.67 14.14
N ARG A 241 4.07 14.59 14.86
CA ARG A 241 5.41 14.76 14.29
C ARG A 241 5.83 13.55 13.48
N PHE A 242 5.57 12.33 13.99
CA PHE A 242 6.07 11.11 13.37
C PHE A 242 4.98 10.04 13.25
N LEU A 243 4.96 9.36 12.10
CA LEU A 243 4.39 8.03 12.01
C LEU A 243 5.42 7.01 12.49
N VAL A 244 5.02 6.05 13.33
CA VAL A 244 5.86 4.93 13.78
C VAL A 244 5.28 3.63 13.26
N LEU A 245 6.03 2.88 12.44
CA LEU A 245 5.61 1.61 11.86
C LEU A 245 6.77 0.58 11.91
N PRO A 246 6.99 -0.08 13.07
CA PRO A 246 8.10 -1.01 13.27
C PRO A 246 7.77 -2.44 12.80
N SER A 247 7.04 -2.57 11.70
CA SER A 247 6.53 -3.85 11.19
C SER A 247 7.63 -4.90 11.00
N HIS A 248 7.29 -6.17 11.26
CA HIS A 248 8.14 -7.32 10.95
C HIS A 248 7.97 -7.80 9.51
N SER A 249 6.84 -7.48 8.90
CA SER A 249 6.57 -7.75 7.48
C SER A 249 5.49 -6.80 6.99
N ASP A 250 5.77 -6.06 5.93
CA ASP A 250 4.79 -5.21 5.28
C ASP A 250 5.18 -4.98 3.82
N HIS A 251 4.31 -5.36 2.90
CA HIS A 251 4.60 -5.30 1.47
C HIS A 251 4.57 -3.86 0.94
N TRP A 252 3.51 -3.13 1.26
CA TRP A 252 3.31 -1.74 0.89
C TRP A 252 2.29 -1.09 1.84
N PRO A 253 2.70 -0.65 3.03
CA PRO A 253 1.79 -0.03 3.97
C PRO A 253 1.36 1.35 3.47
N LEU A 254 0.10 1.48 3.10
CA LEU A 254 -0.46 2.76 2.64
C LEU A 254 -0.37 3.86 3.69
N VAL A 255 -0.42 3.49 4.97
CA VAL A 255 -0.27 4.44 6.07
C VAL A 255 1.04 5.25 5.99
N VAL A 256 2.10 4.69 5.40
CA VAL A 256 3.35 5.44 5.15
C VAL A 256 3.13 6.50 4.06
N ASN A 257 2.42 6.16 2.99
CA ASN A 257 2.07 7.14 1.95
C ASN A 257 1.11 8.23 2.49
N GLU A 258 0.13 7.84 3.29
CA GLU A 258 -0.81 8.75 3.96
C GLU A 258 -0.08 9.73 4.88
N ALA A 259 0.82 9.23 5.72
CA ALA A 259 1.62 10.05 6.62
C ALA A 259 2.57 10.99 5.88
N THR A 260 3.21 10.53 4.79
CA THR A 260 4.09 11.39 3.98
C THR A 260 3.32 12.46 3.21
N LEU A 261 2.10 12.18 2.73
CA LEU A 261 1.20 13.20 2.17
C LEU A 261 0.80 14.26 3.21
N CYS A 262 0.65 13.87 4.47
CA CYS A 262 0.43 14.80 5.57
C CYS A 262 1.71 15.53 6.04
N GLY A 263 2.88 15.14 5.52
CA GLY A 263 4.17 15.73 5.88
C GLY A 263 4.72 15.23 7.22
N CYS A 264 4.37 14.04 7.70
CA CYS A 264 4.98 13.44 8.88
C CYS A 264 6.43 13.03 8.62
N GLY A 265 7.27 13.09 9.65
CA GLY A 265 8.48 12.30 9.71
C GLY A 265 8.14 10.82 9.91
N LEU A 266 9.05 9.93 9.54
CA LEU A 266 8.83 8.49 9.62
C LEU A 266 9.82 7.83 10.59
N ILE A 267 9.30 6.90 11.41
CA ILE A 267 10.11 5.91 12.12
C ILE A 267 9.60 4.55 11.65
N VAL A 268 10.36 3.87 10.80
CA VAL A 268 9.91 2.64 10.13
C VAL A 268 10.99 1.57 10.20
N SER A 269 10.58 0.30 10.24
CA SER A 269 11.54 -0.79 10.20
C SER A 269 12.13 -0.99 8.80
N ASN A 270 13.35 -1.48 8.73
CA ASN A 270 14.12 -1.68 7.50
C ASN A 270 13.52 -2.65 6.47
N ILE A 271 12.45 -3.37 6.84
CA ILE A 271 11.76 -4.35 5.97
C ILE A 271 10.47 -3.81 5.33
N VAL A 272 10.05 -2.60 5.67
CA VAL A 272 8.84 -1.99 5.09
C VAL A 272 9.02 -1.76 3.59
N GLY A 273 8.14 -2.37 2.79
CA GLY A 273 8.30 -2.46 1.34
C GLY A 273 8.18 -1.14 0.57
N SER A 274 7.61 -0.10 1.18
CA SER A 274 7.50 1.26 0.59
C SER A 274 8.72 2.16 0.86
N ILE A 275 9.71 1.69 1.63
CA ILE A 275 10.93 2.48 1.96
C ILE A 275 11.63 3.02 0.71
N PRO A 276 11.90 2.23 -0.34
CA PRO A 276 12.67 2.74 -1.48
C PRO A 276 12.04 3.93 -2.22
N GLU A 277 10.75 4.16 -2.03
CA GLU A 277 9.97 5.22 -2.65
C GLU A 277 9.61 6.36 -1.71
N LEU A 278 9.19 6.04 -0.48
CA LEU A 278 8.58 7.00 0.45
C LEU A 278 9.48 7.38 1.63
N SER A 279 10.69 6.80 1.69
CA SER A 279 11.59 6.98 2.82
C SER A 279 13.03 7.14 2.36
N ASN A 280 13.76 8.06 2.98
CA ASN A 280 15.20 8.21 2.88
C ASN A 280 15.75 8.87 4.17
N ASN A 281 17.05 9.13 4.21
CA ASN A 281 17.73 9.72 5.37
C ASN A 281 17.31 11.17 5.70
N LYS A 282 16.53 11.82 4.82
CA LYS A 282 16.06 13.20 5.00
C LYS A 282 14.66 13.26 5.63
N ASN A 283 13.84 12.20 5.53
CA ASN A 283 12.49 12.18 6.08
C ASN A 283 12.23 11.03 7.05
N SER A 284 13.20 10.13 7.28
CA SER A 284 12.97 8.95 8.11
C SER A 284 14.13 8.58 9.02
N ILE A 285 13.80 7.91 10.10
CA ILE A 285 14.70 7.18 10.97
C ILE A 285 14.35 5.70 10.82
N ILE A 286 15.30 4.93 10.31
CA ILE A 286 15.10 3.49 10.09
C ILE A 286 15.51 2.73 11.34
N CYS A 287 14.65 1.85 11.84
CA CYS A 287 14.96 0.91 12.90
C CYS A 287 15.10 -0.53 12.36
N LYS A 288 15.82 -1.37 13.07
CA LYS A 288 15.91 -2.81 12.77
C LYS A 288 14.58 -3.46 13.14
N SER A 289 14.03 -4.27 12.24
CA SER A 289 12.83 -5.05 12.50
C SER A 289 13.01 -5.99 13.69
N ALA A 290 11.95 -6.20 14.47
CA ALA A 290 11.92 -7.04 15.67
C ALA A 290 13.02 -6.68 16.72
N SER A 291 13.37 -5.40 16.85
CA SER A 291 14.38 -4.93 17.79
C SER A 291 13.87 -3.75 18.63
N GLU A 292 13.45 -4.02 19.86
CA GLU A 292 13.03 -3.00 20.83
C GLU A 292 14.12 -1.95 21.05
N LYS A 293 15.39 -2.38 21.25
CA LYS A 293 16.53 -1.48 21.44
C LYS A 293 16.70 -0.52 20.24
N SER A 294 16.61 -1.04 19.01
CA SER A 294 16.73 -0.22 17.81
C SER A 294 15.58 0.78 17.68
N LEU A 295 14.35 0.37 18.01
CA LEU A 295 13.18 1.23 17.99
C LEU A 295 13.26 2.31 19.09
N ALA A 296 13.65 1.95 20.33
CA ALA A 296 13.86 2.92 21.41
C ALA A 296 14.88 3.99 21.04
N ASN A 297 16.02 3.59 20.45
CA ASN A 297 17.02 4.53 19.94
C ASN A 297 16.48 5.42 18.83
N ALA A 298 15.59 4.91 17.97
CA ALA A 298 14.96 5.70 16.91
C ALA A 298 13.98 6.74 17.48
N LEU A 299 13.19 6.39 18.50
CA LEU A 299 12.32 7.33 19.22
C LEU A 299 13.14 8.45 19.90
N GLU A 300 14.23 8.06 20.58
CA GLU A 300 15.14 9.01 21.25
C GLU A 300 15.80 9.95 20.24
N LYS A 301 16.30 9.44 19.11
CA LYS A 301 16.86 10.25 18.05
C LYS A 301 15.82 11.23 17.48
N ALA A 302 14.57 10.79 17.31
CA ALA A 302 13.49 11.63 16.80
C ALA A 302 13.13 12.77 17.76
N SER A 303 13.14 12.51 19.08
CA SER A 303 12.82 13.51 20.10
C SER A 303 13.83 14.66 20.17
N ARG A 304 15.08 14.40 19.80
CA ARG A 304 16.21 15.37 19.83
C ARG A 304 16.43 16.12 18.52
N LEU A 305 15.56 15.95 17.51
CA LEU A 305 15.72 16.66 16.25
C LEU A 305 15.43 18.16 16.40
N SER A 306 16.30 18.99 15.85
CA SER A 306 16.09 20.43 15.77
C SER A 306 14.94 20.77 14.81
N ASP A 307 14.31 21.92 15.01
CA ASP A 307 13.23 22.41 14.15
C ASP A 307 13.68 22.48 12.68
N GLN A 308 14.91 22.87 12.40
CA GLN A 308 15.45 22.89 11.04
C GLN A 308 15.49 21.49 10.40
N LYS A 309 15.85 20.44 11.15
CA LYS A 309 15.83 19.05 10.68
C LYS A 309 14.41 18.59 10.47
N LEU A 310 13.50 18.90 11.39
CA LEU A 310 12.06 18.59 11.27
C LEU A 310 11.45 19.22 10.00
N GLU A 311 11.78 20.46 9.68
CA GLU A 311 11.30 21.13 8.47
C GLU A 311 11.87 20.50 7.17
N LYS A 312 13.11 20.03 7.19
CA LYS A 312 13.67 19.25 6.07
C LYS A 312 12.93 17.92 5.89
N MET A 313 12.60 17.24 6.99
CA MET A 313 11.81 15.98 6.95
C MET A 313 10.43 16.24 6.37
N PHE A 314 9.75 17.29 6.78
CA PHE A 314 8.44 17.69 6.27
C PHE A 314 8.45 17.88 4.75
N LYS A 315 9.37 18.70 4.24
CA LYS A 315 9.50 18.98 2.80
C LYS A 315 9.81 17.71 2.00
N GLU A 316 10.71 16.87 2.51
CA GLU A 316 11.08 15.64 1.82
C GLU A 316 9.94 14.61 1.81
N SER A 317 9.16 14.48 2.90
CA SER A 317 7.97 13.63 2.93
C SER A 317 6.95 14.03 1.86
N LEU A 318 6.62 15.32 1.77
CA LEU A 318 5.71 15.84 0.74
C LEU A 318 6.24 15.59 -0.67
N LYS A 319 7.54 15.82 -0.90
CA LYS A 319 8.19 15.58 -2.20
C LYS A 319 8.12 14.12 -2.62
N LEU A 320 8.40 13.17 -1.72
CA LEU A 320 8.37 11.74 -2.05
C LEU A 320 6.94 11.26 -2.31
N SER A 321 5.98 11.68 -1.49
CA SER A 321 4.58 11.24 -1.61
C SER A 321 3.86 11.81 -2.83
N SER A 322 4.29 12.93 -3.39
CA SER A 322 3.65 13.56 -4.56
C SER A 322 3.58 12.64 -5.78
N LYS A 323 4.41 11.60 -5.84
CA LYS A 323 4.41 10.59 -6.91
C LYS A 323 3.37 9.48 -6.71
N PHE A 324 2.79 9.36 -5.50
CA PHE A 324 1.88 8.26 -5.11
C PHE A 324 0.51 8.81 -4.75
N THR A 325 -0.07 9.54 -5.68
CA THR A 325 -1.41 10.15 -5.62
C THR A 325 -2.38 9.42 -6.56
N ILE A 326 -3.68 9.60 -6.37
CA ILE A 326 -4.70 9.07 -7.29
C ILE A 326 -4.43 9.54 -8.72
N PHE A 327 -4.08 10.81 -8.91
CA PHE A 327 -3.77 11.35 -10.24
C PHE A 327 -2.65 10.56 -10.94
N ASN A 328 -1.54 10.30 -10.26
CA ASN A 328 -0.43 9.54 -10.83
C ASN A 328 -0.77 8.05 -11.02
N CYS A 329 -1.59 7.46 -10.14
CA CYS A 329 -2.07 6.09 -10.31
C CYS A 329 -2.91 5.95 -11.59
N VAL A 330 -3.84 6.88 -11.83
CA VAL A 330 -4.66 6.93 -13.05
C VAL A 330 -3.79 7.14 -14.29
N LYS A 331 -2.82 8.07 -14.23
CA LYS A 331 -1.86 8.26 -15.32
C LYS A 331 -1.07 6.99 -15.64
N ASN A 332 -0.57 6.28 -14.62
CA ASN A 332 0.14 5.00 -14.82
C ASN A 332 -0.76 3.95 -15.51
N TYR A 333 -2.04 3.88 -15.12
CA TYR A 333 -3.02 3.03 -15.81
C TYR A 333 -3.15 3.41 -17.29
N GLU A 334 -3.30 4.70 -17.61
CA GLU A 334 -3.39 5.20 -19.00
C GLU A 334 -2.12 4.88 -19.81
N ASP A 335 -0.95 5.02 -19.19
CA ASP A 335 0.34 4.69 -19.82
C ASP A 335 0.44 3.18 -20.14
N ILE A 336 -0.03 2.30 -19.24
CA ILE A 336 -0.09 0.86 -19.48
C ILE A 336 -1.02 0.56 -20.67
N VAL A 337 -2.23 1.07 -20.63
CA VAL A 337 -3.23 0.85 -21.71
C VAL A 337 -2.69 1.33 -23.05
N SER A 338 -2.06 2.51 -23.08
CA SER A 338 -1.48 3.09 -24.30
C SER A 338 -0.30 2.26 -24.83
N SER A 339 0.54 1.73 -23.95
CA SER A 339 1.66 0.88 -24.34
C SER A 339 1.22 -0.43 -24.99
N LEU A 340 0.09 -1.00 -24.52
CA LEU A 340 -0.46 -2.26 -25.04
C LEU A 340 -1.18 -2.09 -26.38
N LYS A 341 -1.71 -0.90 -26.68
CA LYS A 341 -2.30 -0.56 -27.98
C LYS A 341 -1.27 -0.51 -29.12
N LYS A 342 -0.05 -0.07 -28.83
CA LYS A 342 1.04 0.08 -29.83
C LYS A 342 1.65 -1.25 -30.27
N ILE A 343 1.29 -2.37 -29.64
CA ILE A 343 1.80 -3.72 -29.91
C ILE A 343 0.84 -4.53 -30.82
N ARG A 344 -0.13 -3.86 -31.44
CA ARG A 344 -1.00 -4.45 -32.49
C ARG A 344 -0.31 -4.41 -33.86
#